data_94f4d8ec457bf096f25d7616c143c42b
#
_entry.id   94f4d8ec457bf096f25d7616c143c42b
#
_cell.length_a   1.000
_cell.length_b   1.000
_cell.length_c   1.000
_cell.angle_alpha   90.00
_cell.angle_beta   90.00
_cell.angle_gamma   90.00
#
_symmetry.space_group_name_H-M   'P 1'
#
loop_
_entity.id
_entity.type
_entity.pdbx_description
1 polymer ?
#
loop_
_entity_poly.entity_id
_entity_poly.type
_entity_poly.pdbx_seq_one_letter_code
_entity_poly.pdbx_strand_id
1 'polypeptide(L)'
;GVSSHQIESIDRGFSFLKEDAPLDMRMGQAEQAVTAGDIVNLASKKELYEIFTKLGEESHARAISDAIVRARRIKALMTTGELAGIIEKEYHLGKNVPDFITAKDDKRVFQALRIAVNNELENLKEAMPKAIELLALGGRLVVISFHSLEERIVKLAFLDFKKRGMGEIITKKPLIPGLAELKVNRRAKSAKLRAFEKNI
;
A
#
# COMPACT_ATOMS: atom_id res chain seq x y z
N GLY A 1 -6.03 6.14 4.37
CA GLY A 1 -5.77 4.86 3.69
C GLY A 1 -7.06 4.08 3.42
N VAL A 2 -6.92 2.96 2.74
CA VAL A 2 -8.03 2.09 2.39
C VAL A 2 -8.72 1.50 3.63
N SER A 3 -10.05 1.47 3.64
CA SER A 3 -10.83 0.82 4.70
C SER A 3 -11.01 -0.68 4.45
N SER A 4 -11.26 -1.45 5.53
CA SER A 4 -11.59 -2.88 5.41
C SER A 4 -12.80 -3.11 4.52
N HIS A 5 -13.80 -2.22 4.58
CA HIS A 5 -14.99 -2.28 3.73
C HIS A 5 -14.63 -2.15 2.24
N GLN A 6 -13.74 -1.21 1.88
CA GLN A 6 -13.27 -1.05 0.51
C GLN A 6 -12.51 -2.27 0.02
N ILE A 7 -11.64 -2.87 0.86
CA ILE A 7 -10.89 -4.08 0.50
C ILE A 7 -11.82 -5.27 0.24
N GLU A 8 -12.92 -5.37 0.98
CA GLU A 8 -13.89 -6.45 0.87
C GLU A 8 -14.91 -6.25 -0.26
N SER A 9 -15.07 -5.03 -0.76
CA SER A 9 -15.95 -4.73 -1.90
C SER A 9 -15.39 -5.35 -3.18
N ILE A 10 -16.18 -6.25 -3.79
CA ILE A 10 -15.80 -6.96 -5.02
C ILE A 10 -15.62 -5.98 -6.18
N ASP A 11 -16.53 -5.01 -6.29
CA ASP A 11 -16.63 -4.09 -7.42
C ASP A 11 -15.45 -3.11 -7.55
N ARG A 12 -14.56 -3.07 -6.54
CA ARG A 12 -13.44 -2.13 -6.48
C ARG A 12 -12.07 -2.73 -6.77
N GLY A 13 -11.96 -4.07 -6.84
CA GLY A 13 -10.72 -4.76 -7.22
C GLY A 13 -9.54 -4.57 -6.27
N PHE A 14 -9.77 -4.25 -5.00
CA PHE A 14 -8.70 -4.13 -4.00
C PHE A 14 -8.13 -5.49 -3.55
N SER A 15 -8.87 -6.58 -3.78
CA SER A 15 -8.51 -7.93 -3.35
C SER A 15 -8.24 -8.84 -4.54
N PHE A 16 -7.06 -9.46 -4.54
CA PHE A 16 -6.70 -10.51 -5.51
C PHE A 16 -7.36 -11.86 -5.23
N LEU A 17 -8.02 -12.03 -4.07
CA LEU A 17 -8.74 -13.26 -3.70
C LEU A 17 -10.03 -13.48 -4.50
N LYS A 18 -10.43 -12.53 -5.34
CA LYS A 18 -11.64 -12.58 -6.16
C LYS A 18 -11.25 -12.39 -7.61
N GLU A 19 -11.16 -13.48 -8.34
CA GLU A 19 -10.59 -13.56 -9.69
C GLU A 19 -11.32 -12.69 -10.74
N ASP A 20 -12.62 -12.47 -10.59
CA ASP A 20 -13.43 -11.70 -11.53
C ASP A 20 -13.60 -10.22 -11.17
N ALA A 21 -12.93 -9.73 -10.13
CA ALA A 21 -13.03 -8.33 -9.76
C ALA A 21 -12.32 -7.44 -10.80
N PRO A 22 -12.90 -6.26 -11.15
CA PRO A 22 -12.26 -5.33 -12.07
C PRO A 22 -10.97 -4.76 -11.47
N LEU A 23 -9.97 -4.46 -12.29
CA LEU A 23 -8.73 -3.78 -11.89
C LEU A 23 -8.97 -2.27 -11.73
N ASP A 24 -9.86 -1.86 -10.81
CA ASP A 24 -10.17 -0.44 -10.56
C ASP A 24 -9.24 0.15 -9.50
N MET A 25 -9.34 -0.26 -8.26
CA MET A 25 -8.59 0.16 -7.06
C MET A 25 -8.73 1.65 -6.69
N ARG A 26 -9.64 2.41 -7.28
CA ARG A 26 -9.90 3.82 -6.88
C ARG A 26 -10.68 3.88 -5.57
N MET A 27 -10.23 4.69 -4.63
CA MET A 27 -10.95 4.97 -3.38
C MET A 27 -12.13 5.92 -3.62
N GLY A 28 -11.95 6.91 -4.50
CA GLY A 28 -12.97 7.87 -4.95
C GLY A 28 -13.13 7.81 -6.47
N GLN A 29 -14.16 7.11 -6.96
CA GLN A 29 -14.33 6.88 -8.41
C GLN A 29 -14.63 8.17 -9.20
N ALA A 30 -15.26 9.15 -8.58
CA ALA A 30 -15.57 10.45 -9.20
C ALA A 30 -14.34 11.37 -9.30
N GLU A 31 -13.37 11.19 -8.40
CA GLU A 31 -12.24 12.11 -8.23
C GLU A 31 -10.97 11.62 -8.90
N GLN A 32 -10.91 10.33 -9.23
CA GLN A 32 -9.72 9.68 -9.79
C GLN A 32 -10.02 9.15 -11.19
N ALA A 33 -9.25 9.66 -12.15
CA ALA A 33 -9.44 9.28 -13.56
C ALA A 33 -8.75 7.94 -13.92
N VAL A 34 -7.66 7.57 -13.22
CA VAL A 34 -6.79 6.44 -13.56
C VAL A 34 -7.09 5.24 -12.68
N THR A 35 -7.34 4.09 -13.28
CA THR A 35 -7.56 2.81 -12.60
C THR A 35 -6.27 1.99 -12.55
N ALA A 36 -6.25 0.93 -11.73
CA ALA A 36 -5.15 -0.05 -11.76
C ALA A 36 -5.06 -0.74 -13.13
N GLY A 37 -6.21 -0.97 -13.79
CA GLY A 37 -6.29 -1.48 -15.16
C GLY A 37 -5.58 -0.57 -16.17
N ASP A 38 -5.77 0.75 -16.06
CA ASP A 38 -5.06 1.70 -16.91
C ASP A 38 -3.55 1.63 -16.69
N ILE A 39 -3.09 1.58 -15.43
CA ILE A 39 -1.67 1.46 -15.11
C ILE A 39 -1.06 0.21 -15.73
N VAL A 40 -1.64 -0.98 -15.52
CA VAL A 40 -1.07 -2.24 -16.03
C VAL A 40 -1.13 -2.33 -17.55
N ASN A 41 -2.14 -1.72 -18.20
CA ASN A 41 -2.29 -1.79 -19.65
C ASN A 41 -1.54 -0.68 -20.41
N LEU A 42 -1.34 0.50 -19.81
CA LEU A 42 -0.81 1.67 -20.53
C LEU A 42 0.61 2.08 -20.09
N ALA A 43 0.97 1.88 -18.80
CA ALA A 43 2.28 2.29 -18.33
C ALA A 43 3.41 1.54 -19.05
N SER A 44 4.53 2.21 -19.30
CA SER A 44 5.72 1.57 -19.85
C SER A 44 6.29 0.51 -18.90
N LYS A 45 7.10 -0.42 -19.41
CA LYS A 45 7.81 -1.40 -18.59
C LYS A 45 8.60 -0.74 -17.45
N LYS A 46 9.24 0.40 -17.74
CA LYS A 46 10.05 1.15 -16.76
C LYS A 46 9.16 1.71 -15.64
N GLU A 47 8.03 2.29 -15.99
CA GLU A 47 7.09 2.82 -14.98
C GLU A 47 6.51 1.71 -14.11
N LEU A 48 6.10 0.58 -14.68
CA LEU A 48 5.67 -0.59 -13.91
C LEU A 48 6.75 -1.08 -12.94
N TYR A 49 8.00 -1.20 -13.42
CA TYR A 49 9.13 -1.59 -12.58
C TYR A 49 9.33 -0.60 -11.43
N GLU A 50 9.24 0.71 -11.68
CA GLU A 50 9.40 1.73 -10.66
C GLU A 50 8.26 1.68 -9.63
N ILE A 51 7.02 1.51 -10.08
CA ILE A 51 5.85 1.36 -9.21
C ILE A 51 6.05 0.14 -8.28
N PHE A 52 6.34 -1.03 -8.83
CA PHE A 52 6.47 -2.25 -8.04
C PHE A 52 7.67 -2.23 -7.09
N THR A 53 8.79 -1.63 -7.51
CA THR A 53 9.97 -1.51 -6.66
C THR A 53 9.76 -0.47 -5.55
N LYS A 54 9.29 0.74 -5.89
CA LYS A 54 9.22 1.86 -4.94
C LYS A 54 7.99 1.78 -4.02
N LEU A 55 6.84 1.32 -4.54
CA LEU A 55 5.58 1.30 -3.80
C LEU A 55 5.19 -0.10 -3.29
N GLY A 56 5.76 -1.15 -3.87
CA GLY A 56 5.55 -2.54 -3.44
C GLY A 56 6.72 -3.13 -2.64
N GLU A 57 7.91 -2.53 -2.72
CA GLU A 57 9.15 -3.16 -2.24
C GLU A 57 9.30 -4.59 -2.79
N GLU A 58 8.90 -4.77 -4.09
CA GLU A 58 8.79 -6.06 -4.76
C GLU A 58 10.14 -6.46 -5.38
N SER A 59 10.67 -7.60 -4.96
CA SER A 59 11.99 -8.10 -5.42
C SER A 59 11.96 -8.61 -6.86
N HIS A 60 10.81 -9.13 -7.32
CA HIS A 60 10.62 -9.64 -8.68
C HIS A 60 10.02 -8.61 -9.64
N ALA A 61 10.03 -7.31 -9.25
CA ALA A 61 9.43 -6.21 -10.01
C ALA A 61 9.81 -6.22 -11.49
N ARG A 62 11.05 -6.58 -11.83
CA ARG A 62 11.54 -6.62 -13.21
C ARG A 62 10.86 -7.72 -14.02
N ALA A 63 10.83 -8.94 -13.49
CA ALA A 63 10.21 -10.10 -14.15
C ALA A 63 8.71 -9.90 -14.31
N ILE A 64 8.03 -9.42 -13.26
CA ILE A 64 6.60 -9.13 -13.26
C ILE A 64 6.26 -8.04 -14.28
N SER A 65 7.03 -6.94 -14.34
CA SER A 65 6.81 -5.88 -15.34
C SER A 65 6.97 -6.39 -16.77
N ASP A 66 7.97 -7.26 -17.01
CA ASP A 66 8.16 -7.91 -18.30
C ASP A 66 6.99 -8.80 -18.67
N ALA A 67 6.50 -9.60 -17.72
CA ALA A 67 5.39 -10.53 -17.93
C ALA A 67 4.08 -9.78 -18.24
N ILE A 68 3.78 -8.73 -17.50
CA ILE A 68 2.61 -7.85 -17.75
C ILE A 68 2.68 -7.27 -19.17
N VAL A 69 3.83 -6.70 -19.55
CA VAL A 69 4.00 -6.13 -20.90
C VAL A 69 3.86 -7.17 -22.00
N ARG A 70 4.33 -8.41 -21.77
CA ARG A 70 4.11 -9.52 -22.73
C ARG A 70 2.63 -9.90 -22.81
N ALA A 71 1.97 -10.07 -21.66
CA ALA A 71 0.59 -10.52 -21.58
C ALA A 71 -0.39 -9.52 -22.25
N ARG A 72 -0.27 -8.23 -21.93
CA ARG A 72 -1.17 -7.20 -22.47
C ARG A 72 -1.07 -6.99 -23.98
N ARG A 73 0.05 -7.42 -24.62
CA ARG A 73 0.17 -7.42 -26.11
C ARG A 73 -0.76 -8.44 -26.77
N ILE A 74 -1.16 -9.48 -26.06
CA ILE A 74 -2.05 -10.53 -26.53
C ILE A 74 -3.50 -10.15 -26.20
N LYS A 75 -3.75 -9.76 -24.95
CA LYS A 75 -5.07 -9.37 -24.43
C LYS A 75 -4.90 -8.39 -23.28
N ALA A 76 -5.69 -7.32 -23.28
CA ALA A 76 -5.73 -6.37 -22.17
C ALA A 76 -6.12 -7.08 -20.85
N LEU A 77 -5.48 -6.69 -19.77
CA LEU A 77 -5.74 -7.22 -18.43
C LEU A 77 -6.90 -6.44 -17.79
N MET A 78 -8.00 -7.12 -17.55
CA MET A 78 -9.25 -6.51 -17.10
C MET A 78 -9.59 -6.85 -15.64
N THR A 79 -9.13 -8.03 -15.16
CA THR A 79 -9.51 -8.54 -13.84
C THR A 79 -8.32 -8.77 -12.91
N THR A 80 -8.61 -8.80 -11.63
CA THR A 80 -7.62 -9.10 -10.58
C THR A 80 -7.03 -10.50 -10.74
N GLY A 81 -7.83 -11.49 -11.17
CA GLY A 81 -7.39 -12.86 -11.41
C GLY A 81 -6.41 -12.97 -12.58
N GLU A 82 -6.66 -12.24 -13.68
CA GLU A 82 -5.72 -12.22 -14.82
C GLU A 82 -4.35 -11.69 -14.39
N LEU A 83 -4.31 -10.62 -13.57
CA LEU A 83 -3.07 -10.07 -13.04
C LEU A 83 -2.40 -11.03 -12.05
N ALA A 84 -3.15 -11.59 -11.10
CA ALA A 84 -2.65 -12.55 -10.11
C ALA A 84 -2.02 -13.77 -10.79
N GLY A 85 -2.68 -14.34 -11.80
CA GLY A 85 -2.15 -15.48 -12.57
C GLY A 85 -0.84 -15.19 -13.31
N ILE A 86 -0.61 -13.94 -13.75
CA ILE A 86 0.67 -13.53 -14.33
C ILE A 86 1.75 -13.49 -13.23
N ILE A 87 1.44 -12.91 -12.08
CA ILE A 87 2.37 -12.76 -10.96
C ILE A 87 2.78 -14.15 -10.46
N GLU A 88 1.81 -15.03 -10.21
CA GLU A 88 2.06 -16.41 -9.78
C GLU A 88 3.02 -17.14 -10.72
N LYS A 89 2.78 -17.08 -12.03
CA LYS A 89 3.65 -17.72 -13.02
C LYS A 89 5.09 -17.25 -12.91
N GLU A 90 5.33 -15.97 -12.71
CA GLU A 90 6.69 -15.42 -12.60
C GLU A 90 7.40 -15.87 -11.28
N TYR A 91 6.64 -16.10 -10.20
CA TYR A 91 7.22 -16.66 -8.98
C TYR A 91 7.53 -18.15 -9.10
N HIS A 92 6.74 -18.91 -9.87
CA HIS A 92 6.95 -20.35 -10.09
C HIS A 92 8.01 -20.67 -11.15
N LEU A 93 8.38 -19.70 -12.01
CA LEU A 93 9.41 -19.90 -13.02
C LEU A 93 10.78 -20.23 -12.37
N GLY A 94 11.15 -21.52 -12.38
CA GLY A 94 12.45 -22.01 -11.95
C GLY A 94 12.56 -22.46 -10.50
N LYS A 95 11.46 -22.56 -9.75
CA LYS A 95 11.48 -23.05 -8.35
C LYS A 95 10.26 -23.91 -8.07
N ASN A 96 10.47 -25.03 -7.34
CA ASN A 96 9.40 -25.66 -6.57
C ASN A 96 9.08 -24.76 -5.38
N VAL A 97 8.26 -23.72 -5.60
CA VAL A 97 7.85 -22.78 -4.56
C VAL A 97 6.55 -23.31 -3.96
N PRO A 98 6.47 -23.53 -2.65
CA PRO A 98 5.21 -23.93 -2.01
C PRO A 98 4.12 -22.88 -2.21
N ASP A 99 2.88 -23.30 -2.44
CA ASP A 99 1.72 -22.43 -2.73
C ASP A 99 1.49 -21.29 -1.73
N PHE A 100 1.92 -21.45 -0.46
CA PHE A 100 1.77 -20.41 0.56
C PHE A 100 2.70 -19.19 0.37
N ILE A 101 3.72 -19.27 -0.49
CA ILE A 101 4.63 -18.15 -0.77
C ILE A 101 3.98 -17.18 -1.77
N THR A 102 3.24 -17.70 -2.75
CA THR A 102 2.61 -16.92 -3.81
C THR A 102 1.59 -15.89 -3.31
N ALA A 103 0.71 -16.30 -2.40
CA ALA A 103 -0.31 -15.41 -1.83
C ALA A 103 0.25 -14.21 -1.03
N LYS A 104 1.55 -14.23 -0.65
CA LYS A 104 2.19 -13.12 0.06
C LYS A 104 2.82 -12.11 -0.89
N ASP A 105 3.22 -12.55 -2.04
CA ASP A 105 3.96 -11.76 -3.02
C ASP A 105 3.01 -11.01 -3.94
N ASP A 106 1.86 -11.58 -4.29
CA ASP A 106 0.76 -10.88 -4.97
C ASP A 106 0.35 -9.60 -4.22
N LYS A 107 0.34 -9.64 -2.89
CA LYS A 107 0.01 -8.48 -2.04
C LYS A 107 0.86 -7.26 -2.32
N ARG A 108 2.14 -7.42 -2.65
CA ARG A 108 3.06 -6.30 -2.89
C ARG A 108 2.76 -5.59 -4.19
N VAL A 109 2.45 -6.34 -5.24
CA VAL A 109 2.08 -5.76 -6.54
C VAL A 109 0.74 -5.04 -6.44
N PHE A 110 -0.27 -5.67 -5.82
CA PHE A 110 -1.58 -5.07 -5.60
C PHE A 110 -1.49 -3.84 -4.68
N GLN A 111 -0.69 -3.89 -3.61
CA GLN A 111 -0.40 -2.73 -2.76
C GLN A 111 0.25 -1.60 -3.56
N ALA A 112 1.22 -1.90 -4.42
CA ALA A 112 1.90 -0.90 -5.24
C ALA A 112 0.94 -0.19 -6.19
N LEU A 113 0.09 -0.95 -6.88
CA LEU A 113 -0.94 -0.39 -7.76
C LEU A 113 -1.94 0.46 -6.99
N ARG A 114 -2.44 -0.01 -5.83
CA ARG A 114 -3.35 0.74 -4.98
C ARG A 114 -2.76 2.08 -4.53
N ILE A 115 -1.52 2.05 -4.06
CA ILE A 115 -0.79 3.26 -3.65
C ILE A 115 -0.63 4.23 -4.82
N ALA A 116 -0.30 3.71 -6.02
CA ALA A 116 -0.13 4.52 -7.23
C ALA A 116 -1.45 5.16 -7.68
N VAL A 117 -2.52 4.38 -7.76
CA VAL A 117 -3.87 4.85 -8.17
C VAL A 117 -4.37 5.95 -7.23
N ASN A 118 -4.16 5.79 -5.91
CA ASN A 118 -4.74 6.66 -4.90
C ASN A 118 -3.78 7.74 -4.36
N ASN A 119 -2.56 7.81 -4.89
CA ASN A 119 -1.52 8.74 -4.43
C ASN A 119 -1.32 8.73 -2.90
N GLU A 120 -1.45 7.53 -2.28
CA GLU A 120 -1.58 7.38 -0.83
C GLU A 120 -0.42 7.97 -0.05
N LEU A 121 0.82 7.79 -0.53
CA LEU A 121 2.02 8.25 0.18
C LEU A 121 2.20 9.76 0.12
N GLU A 122 1.89 10.41 -1.00
CA GLU A 122 1.96 11.86 -1.12
C GLU A 122 0.85 12.52 -0.28
N ASN A 123 -0.37 11.99 -0.35
CA ASN A 123 -1.46 12.44 0.50
C ASN A 123 -1.11 12.35 2.00
N LEU A 124 -0.43 11.27 2.43
CA LEU A 124 0.04 11.12 3.80
C LEU A 124 1.10 12.19 4.14
N LYS A 125 2.09 12.41 3.26
CA LYS A 125 3.13 13.43 3.46
C LYS A 125 2.54 14.83 3.59
N GLU A 126 1.54 15.16 2.79
CA GLU A 126 0.85 16.45 2.85
C GLU A 126 -0.04 16.60 4.09
N ALA A 127 -0.68 15.52 4.53
CA ALA A 127 -1.57 15.54 5.69
C ALA A 127 -0.80 15.73 7.02
N MET A 128 0.40 15.19 7.15
CA MET A 128 1.17 15.23 8.40
C MET A 128 1.44 16.66 8.91
N PRO A 129 2.00 17.60 8.10
CA PRO A 129 2.22 18.96 8.57
C PRO A 129 0.91 19.71 8.84
N LYS A 130 -0.12 19.51 8.03
CA LYS A 130 -1.43 20.11 8.27
C LYS A 130 -2.06 19.64 9.58
N ALA A 131 -1.93 18.33 9.87
CA ALA A 131 -2.47 17.76 11.10
C ALA A 131 -1.81 18.33 12.37
N ILE A 132 -0.48 18.50 12.38
CA ILE A 132 0.22 19.07 13.57
C ILE A 132 -0.11 20.55 13.75
N GLU A 133 -0.33 21.31 12.68
CA GLU A 133 -0.73 22.73 12.76
C GLU A 133 -2.09 22.90 13.42
N LEU A 134 -3.05 22.04 13.14
CA LEU A 134 -4.42 22.08 13.68
C LEU A 134 -4.52 21.70 15.17
N LEU A 135 -3.49 21.07 15.74
CA LEU A 135 -3.52 20.69 17.16
C LEU A 135 -3.33 21.89 18.08
N ALA A 136 -4.08 21.90 19.17
CA ALA A 136 -3.81 22.78 20.32
C ALA A 136 -2.52 22.37 21.02
N LEU A 137 -1.99 23.25 21.89
CA LEU A 137 -0.86 22.91 22.78
C LEU A 137 -1.21 21.71 23.67
N GLY A 138 -0.30 20.78 23.83
CA GLY A 138 -0.53 19.50 24.51
C GLY A 138 -1.35 18.50 23.70
N GLY A 139 -1.84 18.87 22.50
CA GLY A 139 -2.56 17.99 21.60
C GLY A 139 -1.67 16.89 21.03
N ARG A 140 -2.24 15.72 20.79
CA ARG A 140 -1.51 14.55 20.30
C ARG A 140 -1.92 14.15 18.90
N LEU A 141 -0.93 13.98 18.02
CA LEU A 141 -1.08 13.35 16.72
C LEU A 141 -0.75 11.86 16.84
N VAL A 142 -1.77 11.02 16.69
CA VAL A 142 -1.62 9.56 16.73
C VAL A 142 -1.89 9.02 15.34
N VAL A 143 -0.94 8.25 14.81
CA VAL A 143 -1.02 7.66 13.46
C VAL A 143 -0.81 6.16 13.53
N ILE A 144 -1.67 5.40 12.86
CA ILE A 144 -1.54 3.95 12.66
C ILE A 144 -1.18 3.70 11.20
N SER A 145 -0.05 3.03 10.97
CA SER A 145 0.42 2.61 9.65
C SER A 145 0.27 1.09 9.52
N PHE A 146 0.00 0.60 8.31
CA PHE A 146 -0.16 -0.83 8.05
C PHE A 146 0.95 -1.43 7.19
N HIS A 147 1.82 -0.62 6.60
CA HIS A 147 2.99 -1.08 5.86
C HIS A 147 4.23 -0.18 6.09
N SER A 148 5.39 -0.66 5.63
CA SER A 148 6.71 -0.04 5.85
C SER A 148 6.83 1.37 5.30
N LEU A 149 6.22 1.65 4.14
CA LEU A 149 6.33 2.94 3.47
C LEU A 149 5.58 4.04 4.23
N GLU A 150 4.34 3.76 4.71
CA GLU A 150 3.60 4.68 5.58
C GLU A 150 4.38 4.94 6.89
N GLU A 151 4.82 3.87 7.55
CA GLU A 151 5.55 3.94 8.81
C GLU A 151 6.81 4.81 8.68
N ARG A 152 7.53 4.69 7.57
CA ARG A 152 8.71 5.49 7.27
C ARG A 152 8.38 6.98 7.15
N ILE A 153 7.30 7.33 6.45
CA ILE A 153 6.83 8.72 6.30
C ILE A 153 6.46 9.30 7.67
N VAL A 154 5.65 8.60 8.46
CA VAL A 154 5.22 9.05 9.79
C VAL A 154 6.42 9.24 10.72
N LYS A 155 7.36 8.27 10.74
CA LYS A 155 8.58 8.37 11.53
C LYS A 155 9.41 9.60 11.16
N LEU A 156 9.63 9.82 9.86
CA LEU A 156 10.44 10.95 9.38
C LEU A 156 9.75 12.29 9.65
N ALA A 157 8.42 12.38 9.49
CA ALA A 157 7.65 13.58 9.82
C ALA A 157 7.77 13.92 11.33
N PHE A 158 7.61 12.94 12.20
CA PHE A 158 7.75 13.19 13.65
C PHE A 158 9.17 13.58 14.06
N LEU A 159 10.20 13.04 13.40
CA LEU A 159 11.59 13.46 13.61
C LEU A 159 11.82 14.90 13.14
N ASP A 160 11.25 15.31 12.01
CA ASP A 160 11.31 16.68 11.50
C ASP A 160 10.58 17.65 12.44
N PHE A 161 9.36 17.32 12.87
CA PHE A 161 8.61 18.14 13.83
C PHE A 161 9.37 18.34 15.13
N LYS A 162 9.98 17.27 15.67
CA LYS A 162 10.83 17.39 16.86
C LYS A 162 12.05 18.27 16.61
N LYS A 163 12.75 18.11 15.48
CA LYS A 163 13.90 18.92 15.10
C LYS A 163 13.55 20.40 14.98
N ARG A 164 12.35 20.71 14.52
CA ARG A 164 11.80 22.07 14.41
C ARG A 164 11.28 22.62 15.73
N GLY A 165 11.38 21.86 16.82
CA GLY A 165 10.94 22.27 18.17
C GLY A 165 9.43 22.24 18.38
N MET A 166 8.64 21.65 17.47
CA MET A 166 7.16 21.69 17.51
C MET A 166 6.56 20.81 18.62
N GLY A 167 7.36 19.94 19.23
CA GLY A 167 6.91 19.05 20.31
C GLY A 167 7.81 17.82 20.51
N GLU A 168 7.25 16.78 21.13
CA GLU A 168 7.97 15.58 21.52
C GLU A 168 7.37 14.29 20.93
N ILE A 169 8.27 13.34 20.59
CA ILE A 169 7.88 11.99 20.16
C ILE A 169 7.54 11.17 21.41
N ILE A 170 6.26 10.82 21.57
CA ILE A 170 5.79 10.00 22.70
C ILE A 170 6.23 8.55 22.54
N THR A 171 6.14 8.01 21.33
CA THR A 171 6.52 6.62 21.01
C THR A 171 7.89 6.56 20.36
N LYS A 172 8.96 6.34 21.12
CA LYS A 172 10.33 6.14 20.56
C LYS A 172 10.39 4.97 19.57
N LYS A 173 9.70 3.87 19.90
CA LYS A 173 9.44 2.73 18.99
C LYS A 173 7.95 2.68 18.70
N PRO A 174 7.52 2.20 17.51
CA PRO A 174 6.10 2.03 17.23
C PRO A 174 5.50 1.01 18.19
N LEU A 175 4.29 1.27 18.67
CA LEU A 175 3.49 0.28 19.38
C LEU A 175 2.92 -0.70 18.37
N ILE A 176 2.99 -1.98 18.68
CA ILE A 176 2.45 -3.07 17.87
C ILE A 176 1.34 -3.79 18.63
N PRO A 177 0.38 -4.44 17.96
CA PRO A 177 -0.71 -5.14 18.62
C PRO A 177 -0.20 -6.31 19.45
N GLY A 178 -0.77 -6.47 20.64
CA GLY A 178 -0.51 -7.61 21.51
C GLY A 178 -1.24 -8.88 21.07
N LEU A 179 -0.87 -10.03 21.65
CA LEU A 179 -1.48 -11.34 21.33
C LEU A 179 -3.00 -11.36 21.56
N ALA A 180 -3.47 -10.65 22.59
CA ALA A 180 -4.91 -10.57 22.90
C ALA A 180 -5.67 -9.88 21.77
N GLU A 181 -5.16 -8.77 21.26
CA GLU A 181 -5.75 -8.04 20.13
C GLU A 181 -5.72 -8.89 18.84
N LEU A 182 -4.60 -9.55 18.55
CA LEU A 182 -4.46 -10.39 17.36
C LEU A 182 -5.41 -11.58 17.31
N LYS A 183 -5.85 -12.09 18.48
CA LYS A 183 -6.85 -13.15 18.57
C LYS A 183 -8.22 -12.71 18.08
N VAL A 184 -8.61 -11.47 18.38
CA VAL A 184 -9.93 -10.91 18.03
C VAL A 184 -9.91 -10.09 16.75
N ASN A 185 -8.75 -9.49 16.41
CA ASN A 185 -8.56 -8.64 15.23
C ASN A 185 -7.28 -9.00 14.46
N ARG A 186 -7.36 -10.01 13.62
CA ARG A 186 -6.21 -10.46 12.78
C ARG A 186 -5.71 -9.38 11.83
N ARG A 187 -6.54 -8.40 11.46
CA ARG A 187 -6.16 -7.29 10.56
C ARG A 187 -5.15 -6.35 11.20
N ALA A 188 -5.10 -6.29 12.53
CA ALA A 188 -4.11 -5.49 13.25
C ALA A 188 -2.67 -6.00 13.12
N LYS A 189 -2.42 -7.20 12.57
CA LYS A 189 -1.10 -7.87 12.54
C LYS A 189 0.05 -6.98 12.02
N SER A 190 -0.21 -6.15 11.04
CA SER A 190 0.79 -5.23 10.47
C SER A 190 0.73 -3.80 11.02
N ALA A 191 -0.21 -3.51 11.93
CA ALA A 191 -0.42 -2.18 12.48
C ALA A 191 0.78 -1.72 13.32
N LYS A 192 1.18 -0.48 13.13
CA LYS A 192 2.21 0.22 13.88
C LYS A 192 1.69 1.60 14.28
N LEU A 193 1.52 1.83 15.57
CA LEU A 193 1.05 3.10 16.10
C LEU A 193 2.23 3.97 16.51
N ARG A 194 2.23 5.23 16.09
CA ARG A 194 3.13 6.29 16.56
C ARG A 194 2.33 7.47 17.10
N ALA A 195 2.87 8.12 18.12
CA ALA A 195 2.29 9.30 18.74
C ALA A 195 3.34 10.41 18.93
N PHE A 196 2.89 11.63 18.66
CA PHE A 196 3.64 12.87 18.85
C PHE A 196 2.77 13.87 19.63
N GLU A 197 3.34 14.63 20.57
CA GLU A 197 2.66 15.67 21.34
C GLU A 197 3.19 17.05 20.96
N LYS A 198 2.29 17.98 20.63
CA LYS A 198 2.62 19.35 20.27
C LYS A 198 2.84 20.19 21.51
N ASN A 199 3.97 20.92 21.58
CA ASN A 199 4.35 21.76 22.75
C ASN A 199 4.40 23.26 22.45
N ILE A 200 4.34 23.67 21.19
CA ILE A 200 4.28 25.04 20.67
C ILE A 200 3.35 25.15 19.48
#